data_6340814aebec3f2145fa0a96aeac8357
#
_entry.id   6340814aebec3f2145fa0a96aeac8357
#
_cell.length_a   1.000
_cell.length_b   1.000
_cell.length_c   1.000
_cell.angle_alpha   90.00
_cell.angle_beta   90.00
_cell.angle_gamma   90.00
#
_symmetry.space_group_name_H-M   'P 1'
#
loop_
_entity.id
_entity.type
_entity.pdbx_description
1 polymer ?
#
loop_
_entity_poly.entity_id
_entity_poly.type
_entity_poly.pdbx_seq_one_letter_code
_entity_poly.pdbx_strand_id
1 'polypeptide(L)'
;MNRLSLLFIALTGLLFSCSPSAPAPTPVSGAAPGARAPTEEALAAPRIPVNPERKVLQTLVASLDQDPAEEQVLVLQNRTNLSLPVTIQVADYDQARKTYYLAWEGTALASASSPVRLTLDDLIGDHQQEILVQGIDETGHPCLDVLRLLPTSGNLGLSYRTIFAKVSRGTIRIDHPIRPESYSSGQNSNLSDAIVIDEPDPASKDPSSMIRTTYSWLFQKGEYVPATVEHYQREVIGDATLDKVYSGDTPAFEEFISGPWVKVIPDKTGLLVLYFNPVTREITFATPRTQEVYRWDASSRTSRGSLYLMGSNSLIDLIKLQMSLSATASDSLEVNSQDNPTWNGAYKRLGPSAALALARHGTRALVQQKPPVGLYKNDKGDEFDFQAPEIRLKWGGVSMVGSVAVYPLDGVTVLQIKVPGRPGSTGISRSYSVVAKEESSTSRVVRTLRLQGGMLTSKGWVSDQSDPLRLEQVEGTAANALQ
;
A
#
# COMPACT_ATOMS: atom_id res chain seq x y z
N MET A 1 -7.20 -32.52 20.21
CA MET A 1 -6.70 -31.31 20.90
C MET A 1 -5.31 -31.62 21.42
N ASN A 2 -4.21 -31.39 20.73
CA ASN A 2 -2.82 -31.43 21.22
C ASN A 2 -1.79 -31.74 20.12
N ARG A 3 -2.00 -31.21 18.90
CA ARG A 3 -0.98 -31.34 17.84
C ARG A 3 -0.45 -29.99 17.33
N LEU A 4 -1.02 -28.86 17.79
CA LEU A 4 -0.56 -27.51 17.36
C LEU A 4 0.59 -26.94 18.21
N SER A 5 0.76 -27.42 19.44
CA SER A 5 1.79 -26.92 20.36
C SER A 5 3.20 -27.42 20.06
N LEU A 6 3.35 -28.48 19.28
CA LEU A 6 4.67 -29.07 18.97
C LEU A 6 5.37 -28.46 17.73
N LEU A 7 4.62 -27.75 16.88
CA LEU A 7 5.20 -27.12 15.70
C LEU A 7 5.92 -25.80 16.01
N PHE A 8 5.57 -25.16 17.14
CA PHE A 8 6.16 -23.89 17.57
C PHE A 8 7.56 -24.01 18.20
N ILE A 9 7.92 -25.18 18.71
CA ILE A 9 9.22 -25.40 19.38
C ILE A 9 10.34 -25.71 18.38
N ALA A 10 10.01 -26.22 17.19
CA ALA A 10 11.00 -26.54 16.16
C ALA A 10 11.50 -25.32 15.35
N LEU A 11 10.81 -24.16 15.43
CA LEU A 11 11.17 -22.96 14.66
C LEU A 11 12.22 -22.08 15.36
N THR A 12 12.52 -22.33 16.63
CA THR A 12 13.47 -21.53 17.42
C THR A 12 14.92 -21.98 17.33
N GLY A 13 15.20 -23.10 16.68
CA GLY A 13 16.55 -23.68 16.61
C GLY A 13 17.36 -23.35 15.36
N LEU A 14 16.82 -22.64 14.36
CA LEU A 14 17.45 -22.54 13.02
C LEU A 14 17.99 -21.15 12.64
N LEU A 15 18.15 -20.24 13.58
CA LEU A 15 18.60 -18.87 13.26
C LEU A 15 20.09 -18.57 13.49
N PHE A 16 20.93 -19.54 13.79
CA PHE A 16 22.38 -19.32 13.84
C PHE A 16 23.15 -20.44 13.16
N SER A 17 23.42 -20.27 11.89
CA SER A 17 24.54 -20.92 11.22
C SER A 17 25.27 -19.90 10.36
N CYS A 18 26.43 -19.46 10.85
CA CYS A 18 27.43 -18.77 10.05
C CYS A 18 28.04 -19.75 9.06
N SER A 19 28.08 -19.41 7.77
CA SER A 19 28.88 -20.10 6.76
C SER A 19 29.72 -19.11 5.94
N PRO A 20 30.90 -19.52 5.50
CA PRO A 20 31.96 -18.63 5.07
C PRO A 20 31.78 -18.12 3.63
N SER A 21 32.42 -17.01 3.38
CA SER A 21 32.51 -16.23 2.14
C SER A 21 32.92 -17.05 0.92
N ALA A 22 32.14 -16.95 -0.15
CA ALA A 22 32.55 -17.27 -1.51
C ALA A 22 32.95 -15.98 -2.26
N PRO A 23 33.93 -16.03 -3.20
CA PRO A 23 34.45 -14.84 -3.84
C PRO A 23 33.45 -14.20 -4.82
N ALA A 24 33.51 -12.88 -4.91
CA ALA A 24 32.66 -12.05 -5.73
C ALA A 24 32.88 -12.30 -7.23
N PRO A 25 31.82 -12.41 -8.04
CA PRO A 25 31.96 -12.36 -9.49
C PRO A 25 32.14 -10.89 -9.95
N THR A 26 33.04 -10.73 -10.89
CA THR A 26 33.33 -9.49 -11.63
C THR A 26 32.09 -8.92 -12.33
N PRO A 27 31.90 -7.59 -12.37
CA PRO A 27 30.76 -7.01 -13.03
C PRO A 27 30.89 -7.08 -14.55
N VAL A 28 29.97 -7.78 -15.19
CA VAL A 28 29.73 -7.65 -16.63
C VAL A 28 28.87 -6.41 -16.86
N SER A 29 29.50 -5.40 -17.47
CA SER A 29 28.84 -4.21 -17.94
C SER A 29 27.94 -4.55 -19.13
N GLY A 30 26.64 -4.58 -18.87
CA GLY A 30 25.58 -4.61 -19.89
C GLY A 30 24.48 -3.70 -19.40
N ALA A 31 24.53 -2.42 -19.79
CA ALA A 31 23.48 -1.46 -19.51
C ALA A 31 22.23 -1.81 -20.30
N ALA A 32 21.25 -2.39 -19.62
CA ALA A 32 19.86 -2.34 -20.06
C ALA A 32 19.36 -0.88 -19.89
N PRO A 33 18.51 -0.34 -20.78
CA PRO A 33 17.95 0.99 -20.62
C PRO A 33 17.13 0.99 -19.33
N GLY A 34 17.60 1.77 -18.34
CA GLY A 34 17.05 1.83 -17.01
C GLY A 34 15.61 2.36 -17.05
N ALA A 35 14.70 1.59 -16.49
CA ALA A 35 13.47 2.13 -15.98
C ALA A 35 13.84 3.24 -14.99
N ARG A 36 13.59 4.47 -15.39
CA ARG A 36 13.76 5.66 -14.56
C ARG A 36 12.79 5.52 -13.40
N ALA A 37 13.31 5.45 -12.18
CA ALA A 37 12.48 5.57 -11.01
C ALA A 37 11.60 6.81 -11.15
N PRO A 38 10.27 6.73 -10.90
CA PRO A 38 9.44 7.91 -10.96
C PRO A 38 9.93 8.90 -9.91
N THR A 39 10.49 9.99 -10.37
CA THR A 39 10.70 11.19 -9.59
C THR A 39 9.35 11.64 -9.05
N GLU A 40 9.35 12.22 -7.87
CA GLU A 40 8.24 12.86 -7.18
C GLU A 40 7.56 13.90 -8.11
N GLU A 41 6.73 13.45 -9.03
CA GLU A 41 5.88 14.31 -9.82
C GLU A 41 4.64 14.63 -8.96
N ALA A 42 4.59 15.86 -8.47
CA ALA A 42 3.33 16.56 -8.30
C ALA A 42 2.45 16.18 -9.50
N LEU A 43 1.19 15.73 -9.28
CA LEU A 43 0.22 15.36 -10.31
C LEU A 43 0.56 16.09 -11.61
N ALA A 44 1.05 15.39 -12.61
CA ALA A 44 1.58 16.03 -13.81
C ALA A 44 0.51 16.98 -14.31
N ALA A 45 0.87 18.25 -14.50
CA ALA A 45 -0.10 19.27 -14.86
C ALA A 45 -0.86 18.83 -16.13
N PRO A 46 -2.18 19.05 -16.20
CA PRO A 46 -2.94 18.68 -17.38
C PRO A 46 -2.32 19.33 -18.63
N ARG A 47 -2.05 18.52 -19.65
CA ARG A 47 -1.49 18.95 -20.93
C ARG A 47 -2.57 19.55 -21.84
N ILE A 48 -3.86 19.41 -21.46
CA ILE A 48 -5.02 19.98 -22.13
C ILE A 48 -5.82 20.86 -21.16
N PRO A 49 -6.60 21.83 -21.66
CA PRO A 49 -7.52 22.59 -20.84
C PRO A 49 -8.57 21.69 -20.18
N VAL A 50 -8.68 21.78 -18.87
CA VAL A 50 -9.71 21.06 -18.10
C VAL A 50 -10.86 22.02 -17.79
N ASN A 51 -12.10 21.54 -17.96
CA ASN A 51 -13.28 22.31 -17.58
C ASN A 51 -13.17 22.76 -16.10
N PRO A 52 -13.35 24.07 -15.80
CA PRO A 52 -13.27 24.59 -14.41
C PRO A 52 -14.23 23.93 -13.40
N GLU A 53 -15.35 23.38 -13.87
CA GLU A 53 -16.31 22.63 -13.04
C GLU A 53 -15.78 21.24 -12.65
N ARG A 54 -14.66 20.82 -13.20
CA ARG A 54 -14.02 19.53 -12.92
C ARG A 54 -12.72 19.76 -12.14
N LYS A 55 -12.38 18.78 -11.28
CA LYS A 55 -11.13 18.70 -10.56
C LYS A 55 -10.38 17.47 -11.03
N VAL A 56 -9.09 17.59 -11.31
CA VAL A 56 -8.21 16.45 -11.58
C VAL A 56 -7.97 15.69 -10.28
N LEU A 57 -8.30 14.40 -10.29
CA LEU A 57 -8.05 13.48 -9.18
C LEU A 57 -6.75 12.73 -9.36
N GLN A 58 -6.48 12.30 -10.60
CA GLN A 58 -5.29 11.52 -10.94
C GLN A 58 -4.88 11.80 -12.38
N THR A 59 -3.57 11.71 -12.61
CA THR A 59 -2.95 11.85 -13.93
C THR A 59 -1.98 10.70 -14.13
N LEU A 60 -1.96 10.14 -15.32
CA LEU A 60 -1.00 9.13 -15.74
C LEU A 60 -0.47 9.50 -17.12
N VAL A 61 0.83 9.32 -17.34
CA VAL A 61 1.49 9.60 -18.63
C VAL A 61 2.15 8.31 -19.10
N ALA A 62 1.83 7.88 -20.31
CA ALA A 62 2.39 6.67 -20.92
C ALA A 62 2.23 6.70 -22.44
N SER A 63 3.03 5.91 -23.16
CA SER A 63 2.84 5.65 -24.58
C SER A 63 1.77 4.55 -24.74
N LEU A 64 0.62 4.92 -25.27
CA LEU A 64 -0.55 4.05 -25.40
C LEU A 64 -0.78 3.58 -26.84
N ASP A 65 -0.24 4.28 -27.84
CA ASP A 65 -0.52 4.04 -29.25
C ASP A 65 0.70 3.69 -30.11
N GLN A 66 1.86 3.45 -29.49
CA GLN A 66 3.12 3.07 -30.14
C GLN A 66 3.81 4.19 -30.92
N ASP A 67 3.35 5.43 -30.84
CA ASP A 67 4.07 6.56 -31.37
C ASP A 67 5.14 7.07 -30.39
N PRO A 68 6.07 7.96 -30.77
CA PRO A 68 7.11 8.47 -29.87
C PRO A 68 6.61 9.46 -28.82
N ALA A 69 5.38 9.96 -28.94
CA ALA A 69 4.81 10.88 -27.96
C ALA A 69 4.14 10.07 -26.83
N GLU A 70 4.03 10.67 -25.66
CA GLU A 70 3.32 10.05 -24.55
C GLU A 70 1.94 10.71 -24.39
N GLU A 71 0.92 9.88 -24.29
CA GLU A 71 -0.43 10.31 -23.97
C GLU A 71 -0.53 10.65 -22.48
N GLN A 72 -1.54 11.45 -22.16
CA GLN A 72 -1.90 11.74 -20.78
C GLN A 72 -3.33 11.30 -20.50
N VAL A 73 -3.50 10.43 -19.52
CA VAL A 73 -4.82 10.01 -19.03
C VAL A 73 -5.13 10.81 -17.76
N LEU A 74 -6.30 11.43 -17.74
CA LEU A 74 -6.80 12.24 -16.62
C LEU A 74 -8.06 11.60 -16.05
N VAL A 75 -8.12 11.48 -14.73
CA VAL A 75 -9.35 11.17 -14.00
C VAL A 75 -9.89 12.46 -13.40
N LEU A 76 -11.12 12.80 -13.76
CA LEU A 76 -11.74 14.06 -13.43
C LEU A 76 -13.00 13.86 -12.58
N GLN A 77 -13.13 14.66 -11.54
CA GLN A 77 -14.28 14.73 -10.64
C GLN A 77 -15.11 15.96 -10.92
N ASN A 78 -16.43 15.84 -10.87
CA ASN A 78 -17.31 17.00 -10.82
C ASN A 78 -17.17 17.72 -9.47
N ARG A 79 -16.97 19.05 -9.46
CA ARG A 79 -16.76 19.82 -8.23
C ARG A 79 -18.01 20.04 -7.40
N THR A 80 -19.17 20.07 -8.05
CA THR A 80 -20.46 20.40 -7.42
C THR A 80 -21.23 19.16 -7.00
N ASN A 81 -21.00 18.02 -7.65
CA ASN A 81 -21.66 16.76 -7.32
C ASN A 81 -20.63 15.60 -7.31
N LEU A 82 -20.17 15.26 -6.12
CA LEU A 82 -19.17 14.23 -5.88
C LEU A 82 -19.69 12.79 -6.07
N SER A 83 -21.01 12.60 -6.11
CA SER A 83 -21.61 11.28 -6.32
C SER A 83 -21.70 10.90 -7.80
N LEU A 84 -21.44 11.84 -8.70
CA LEU A 84 -21.39 11.51 -10.14
C LEU A 84 -20.19 10.63 -10.46
N PRO A 85 -20.34 9.73 -11.44
CA PRO A 85 -19.24 8.96 -12.00
C PRO A 85 -18.08 9.86 -12.42
N VAL A 86 -16.86 9.38 -12.26
CA VAL A 86 -15.67 10.10 -12.73
C VAL A 86 -15.62 10.11 -14.25
N THR A 87 -15.06 11.18 -14.79
CA THR A 87 -14.78 11.29 -16.22
C THR A 87 -13.32 10.93 -16.48
N ILE A 88 -13.09 10.17 -17.53
CA ILE A 88 -11.76 9.84 -18.02
C ILE A 88 -11.52 10.62 -19.30
N GLN A 89 -10.41 11.34 -19.36
CA GLN A 89 -9.96 12.01 -20.59
C GLN A 89 -8.59 11.48 -21.00
N VAL A 90 -8.41 11.26 -22.28
CA VAL A 90 -7.11 10.94 -22.89
C VAL A 90 -6.70 12.09 -23.79
N ALA A 91 -5.54 12.67 -23.46
CA ALA A 91 -4.91 13.70 -24.25
C ALA A 91 -3.77 13.08 -25.06
N ASP A 92 -3.75 13.37 -26.34
CA ASP A 92 -2.75 12.90 -27.30
C ASP A 92 -2.01 14.09 -27.93
N TYR A 93 -0.81 13.84 -28.43
CA TYR A 93 0.06 14.88 -28.98
C TYR A 93 -0.02 14.94 -30.51
N ASP A 94 -0.54 16.04 -31.02
CA ASP A 94 -0.56 16.32 -32.47
C ASP A 94 0.83 16.81 -32.93
N GLN A 95 1.56 15.96 -33.62
CA GLN A 95 2.91 16.25 -34.16
C GLN A 95 2.90 17.44 -35.15
N ALA A 96 1.83 17.61 -35.91
CA ALA A 96 1.72 18.68 -36.90
C ALA A 96 1.46 20.04 -36.25
N ARG A 97 0.62 20.07 -35.21
CA ARG A 97 0.27 21.28 -34.45
C ARG A 97 1.21 21.54 -33.30
N LYS A 98 2.04 20.57 -32.92
CA LYS A 98 2.94 20.60 -31.76
C LYS A 98 2.23 20.93 -30.46
N THR A 99 1.08 20.35 -30.23
CA THR A 99 0.25 20.57 -29.04
C THR A 99 -0.56 19.35 -28.67
N TYR A 100 -0.89 19.23 -27.38
CA TYR A 100 -1.81 18.22 -26.91
C TYR A 100 -3.26 18.61 -27.21
N TYR A 101 -4.09 17.63 -27.51
CA TYR A 101 -5.52 17.80 -27.72
C TYR A 101 -6.29 16.69 -27.02
N LEU A 102 -7.56 16.93 -26.72
CA LEU A 102 -8.46 15.91 -26.18
C LEU A 102 -8.78 14.89 -27.29
N ALA A 103 -8.18 13.70 -27.20
CA ALA A 103 -8.40 12.64 -28.18
C ALA A 103 -9.64 11.82 -27.86
N TRP A 104 -9.91 11.58 -26.57
CA TRP A 104 -11.07 10.79 -26.15
C TRP A 104 -11.55 11.21 -24.74
N GLU A 105 -12.87 11.07 -24.52
CA GLU A 105 -13.51 11.26 -23.22
C GLU A 105 -14.57 10.19 -23.00
N GLY A 106 -14.64 9.66 -21.79
CA GLY A 106 -15.66 8.71 -21.34
C GLY A 106 -15.91 8.80 -19.85
N THR A 107 -16.81 7.98 -19.32
CA THR A 107 -17.14 7.90 -17.90
C THR A 107 -16.84 6.49 -17.40
N ALA A 108 -16.40 6.38 -16.14
CA ALA A 108 -16.23 5.12 -15.43
C ALA A 108 -17.31 4.96 -14.34
N LEU A 109 -17.49 3.76 -13.84
CA LEU A 109 -18.46 3.45 -12.78
C LEU A 109 -18.09 4.05 -11.43
N ALA A 110 -16.79 4.28 -11.21
CA ALA A 110 -16.28 4.82 -9.95
C ALA A 110 -16.87 6.20 -9.64
N SER A 111 -17.30 6.40 -8.41
CA SER A 111 -17.77 7.68 -7.89
C SER A 111 -16.61 8.48 -7.31
N ALA A 112 -16.63 9.78 -7.53
CA ALA A 112 -15.62 10.68 -7.01
C ALA A 112 -15.71 10.94 -5.49
N SER A 113 -16.74 10.45 -4.81
CA SER A 113 -16.85 10.50 -3.36
C SER A 113 -15.88 9.54 -2.65
N SER A 114 -15.28 8.62 -3.40
CA SER A 114 -14.31 7.64 -2.92
C SER A 114 -13.01 7.74 -3.71
N PRO A 115 -11.87 7.27 -3.16
CA PRO A 115 -10.63 7.23 -3.91
C PRO A 115 -10.79 6.38 -5.18
N VAL A 116 -10.29 6.92 -6.29
CA VAL A 116 -10.27 6.25 -7.58
C VAL A 116 -8.83 5.93 -7.93
N ARG A 117 -8.58 4.76 -8.49
CA ARG A 117 -7.27 4.34 -8.96
C ARG A 117 -7.29 4.19 -10.48
N LEU A 118 -6.32 4.83 -11.11
CA LEU A 118 -6.00 4.71 -12.53
C LEU A 118 -4.70 3.92 -12.68
N THR A 119 -4.72 2.83 -13.43
CA THR A 119 -3.52 2.05 -13.75
C THR A 119 -3.55 1.62 -15.21
N LEU A 120 -2.39 1.21 -15.72
CA LEU A 120 -2.25 0.57 -17.02
C LEU A 120 -1.75 -0.84 -16.80
N ASP A 121 -2.31 -1.78 -17.56
CA ASP A 121 -1.86 -3.17 -17.56
C ASP A 121 -2.20 -3.82 -18.89
N ASP A 122 -1.37 -4.75 -19.36
CA ASP A 122 -1.66 -5.58 -20.53
C ASP A 122 -2.44 -6.82 -20.09
N LEU A 123 -3.76 -6.66 -19.90
CA LEU A 123 -4.62 -7.76 -19.45
C LEU A 123 -4.82 -8.86 -20.50
N ILE A 124 -4.64 -8.53 -21.78
CA ILE A 124 -4.90 -9.45 -22.88
C ILE A 124 -3.66 -10.25 -23.26
N GLY A 125 -2.48 -9.73 -22.96
CA GLY A 125 -1.20 -10.37 -23.28
C GLY A 125 -0.76 -10.14 -24.72
N ASP A 126 -1.09 -8.99 -25.28
CA ASP A 126 -0.72 -8.60 -26.64
C ASP A 126 0.17 -7.37 -26.73
N HIS A 127 0.77 -6.96 -25.59
CA HIS A 127 1.65 -5.80 -25.41
C HIS A 127 0.96 -4.44 -25.60
N GLN A 128 -0.37 -4.40 -25.73
CA GLN A 128 -1.13 -3.17 -25.67
C GLN A 128 -1.69 -3.01 -24.24
N GLN A 129 -1.42 -1.88 -23.63
CA GLN A 129 -1.88 -1.62 -22.27
C GLN A 129 -3.34 -1.16 -22.28
N GLU A 130 -4.16 -1.77 -21.44
CA GLU A 130 -5.50 -1.31 -21.12
C GLU A 130 -5.44 -0.26 -20.01
N ILE A 131 -6.39 0.69 -20.04
CA ILE A 131 -6.61 1.65 -18.96
C ILE A 131 -7.60 1.02 -17.98
N LEU A 132 -7.17 0.85 -16.72
CA LEU A 132 -7.96 0.30 -15.64
C LEU A 132 -8.37 1.42 -14.69
N VAL A 133 -9.67 1.55 -14.46
CA VAL A 133 -10.24 2.49 -13.49
C VAL A 133 -10.94 1.69 -12.40
N GLN A 134 -10.39 1.72 -11.21
CA GLN A 134 -10.91 1.02 -10.05
C GLN A 134 -11.38 2.00 -9.00
N GLY A 135 -12.46 1.69 -8.33
CA GLY A 135 -12.98 2.54 -7.28
C GLY A 135 -14.19 1.95 -6.60
N ILE A 136 -14.98 2.82 -6.03
CA ILE A 136 -16.26 2.50 -5.40
C ILE A 136 -17.33 3.33 -6.11
N ASP A 137 -18.45 2.72 -6.43
CA ASP A 137 -19.58 3.41 -7.06
C ASP A 137 -20.36 4.28 -6.07
N GLU A 138 -21.40 4.94 -6.52
CA GLU A 138 -22.27 5.78 -5.70
C GLU A 138 -23.02 5.04 -4.60
N THR A 139 -23.16 3.71 -4.73
CA THR A 139 -23.83 2.84 -3.76
C THR A 139 -22.86 2.24 -2.73
N GLY A 140 -21.57 2.55 -2.82
CA GLY A 140 -20.56 2.05 -1.91
C GLY A 140 -19.98 0.68 -2.27
N HIS A 141 -20.16 0.23 -3.51
CA HIS A 141 -19.66 -1.07 -3.97
C HIS A 141 -18.43 -0.93 -4.86
N PRO A 142 -17.47 -1.87 -4.78
CA PRO A 142 -16.32 -1.91 -5.67
C PRO A 142 -16.74 -1.98 -7.14
N CYS A 143 -16.03 -1.23 -7.96
CA CYS A 143 -16.22 -1.26 -9.41
C CYS A 143 -14.89 -1.28 -10.14
N LEU A 144 -14.92 -1.85 -11.34
CA LEU A 144 -13.79 -1.91 -12.26
C LEU A 144 -14.29 -1.62 -13.67
N ASP A 145 -13.67 -0.65 -14.31
CA ASP A 145 -13.77 -0.39 -15.74
C ASP A 145 -12.43 -0.71 -16.40
N VAL A 146 -12.45 -1.40 -17.52
CA VAL A 146 -11.29 -1.67 -18.37
C VAL A 146 -11.56 -1.09 -19.74
N LEU A 147 -10.72 -0.15 -20.15
CA LEU A 147 -10.80 0.54 -21.43
C LEU A 147 -9.66 0.10 -22.33
N ARG A 148 -9.96 -0.26 -23.56
CA ARG A 148 -8.98 -0.68 -24.55
C ARG A 148 -8.98 0.27 -25.72
N LEU A 149 -7.79 0.62 -26.18
CA LEU A 149 -7.59 1.36 -27.42
C LEU A 149 -8.10 0.54 -28.62
N LEU A 150 -8.94 1.14 -29.44
CA LEU A 150 -9.40 0.54 -30.68
C LEU A 150 -8.40 0.78 -31.80
N PRO A 151 -8.15 -0.24 -32.65
CA PRO A 151 -7.38 0.00 -33.88
C PRO A 151 -8.11 1.04 -34.71
N THR A 152 -7.52 2.20 -34.88
CA THR A 152 -8.08 3.24 -35.76
C THR A 152 -7.43 3.14 -37.13
N SER A 153 -8.26 3.09 -38.19
CA SER A 153 -7.78 3.19 -39.56
C SER A 153 -7.67 4.65 -39.94
N GLY A 154 -6.43 5.13 -40.09
CA GLY A 154 -6.16 6.50 -40.54
C GLY A 154 -6.18 7.55 -39.43
N ASN A 155 -6.06 8.83 -39.79
CA ASN A 155 -5.95 10.00 -38.91
C ASN A 155 -7.19 10.34 -38.08
N LEU A 156 -7.89 9.36 -37.52
CA LEU A 156 -9.14 9.56 -36.75
C LEU A 156 -8.91 9.80 -35.26
N GLY A 157 -7.64 9.85 -34.83
CA GLY A 157 -7.28 10.00 -33.41
C GLY A 157 -7.48 8.72 -32.59
N LEU A 158 -7.22 8.82 -31.30
CA LEU A 158 -7.40 7.71 -30.36
C LEU A 158 -8.88 7.50 -30.04
N SER A 159 -9.31 6.26 -29.98
CA SER A 159 -10.65 5.90 -29.54
C SER A 159 -10.58 4.70 -28.59
N TYR A 160 -11.25 4.78 -27.48
CA TYR A 160 -11.28 3.71 -26.48
C TYR A 160 -12.67 3.08 -26.40
N ARG A 161 -12.69 1.78 -26.15
CA ARG A 161 -13.89 1.03 -25.86
C ARG A 161 -13.79 0.38 -24.50
N THR A 162 -14.89 0.41 -23.75
CA THR A 162 -15.01 -0.37 -22.52
C THR A 162 -15.12 -1.85 -22.89
N ILE A 163 -14.15 -2.65 -22.44
CA ILE A 163 -14.10 -4.10 -22.66
C ILE A 163 -14.54 -4.89 -21.43
N PHE A 164 -14.61 -4.21 -20.29
CA PHE A 164 -15.20 -4.71 -19.05
C PHE A 164 -15.68 -3.54 -18.20
N ALA A 165 -16.88 -3.64 -17.64
CA ALA A 165 -17.38 -2.69 -16.65
C ALA A 165 -18.35 -3.42 -15.70
N LYS A 166 -18.00 -3.50 -14.43
CA LYS A 166 -18.80 -4.18 -13.41
C LYS A 166 -18.71 -3.51 -12.05
N VAL A 167 -19.83 -3.53 -11.36
CA VAL A 167 -19.94 -3.29 -9.92
C VAL A 167 -20.15 -4.63 -9.24
N SER A 168 -19.56 -4.85 -8.08
CA SER A 168 -19.73 -6.07 -7.30
C SER A 168 -20.18 -5.76 -5.88
N ARG A 169 -21.09 -6.54 -5.34
CA ARG A 169 -21.43 -6.52 -3.91
C ARG A 169 -20.40 -7.23 -3.03
N GLY A 170 -19.33 -7.70 -3.62
CA GLY A 170 -18.26 -8.42 -2.97
C GLY A 170 -16.89 -7.88 -3.37
N THR A 171 -16.06 -8.71 -3.93
CA THR A 171 -14.70 -8.34 -4.33
C THR A 171 -14.48 -8.52 -5.81
N ILE A 172 -13.67 -7.64 -6.41
CA ILE A 172 -13.19 -7.77 -7.78
C ILE A 172 -11.67 -7.89 -7.71
N ARG A 173 -11.11 -8.91 -8.36
CA ARG A 173 -9.66 -9.08 -8.48
C ARG A 173 -9.28 -9.48 -9.89
N ILE A 174 -8.04 -9.24 -10.24
CA ILE A 174 -7.43 -9.66 -11.50
C ILE A 174 -6.43 -10.75 -11.16
N ASP A 175 -6.58 -11.92 -11.79
CA ASP A 175 -5.68 -13.05 -11.62
C ASP A 175 -4.77 -13.12 -12.86
N HIS A 176 -3.47 -12.90 -12.64
CA HIS A 176 -2.46 -12.88 -13.69
C HIS A 176 -1.91 -14.29 -13.92
N PRO A 177 -2.04 -14.87 -15.13
CA PRO A 177 -1.43 -16.14 -15.46
C PRO A 177 0.11 -16.00 -15.57
N ILE A 178 0.81 -17.09 -15.38
CA ILE A 178 2.23 -17.14 -15.72
C ILE A 178 2.34 -17.11 -17.24
N ARG A 179 2.79 -16.01 -17.81
CA ARG A 179 3.01 -15.84 -19.24
C ARG A 179 4.27 -16.57 -19.70
N PRO A 180 4.29 -17.11 -20.92
CA PRO A 180 5.47 -17.82 -21.45
C PRO A 180 6.67 -16.89 -21.61
N GLU A 181 7.88 -17.44 -21.59
CA GLU A 181 9.12 -16.65 -21.74
C GLU A 181 9.16 -15.87 -23.06
N SER A 182 8.52 -16.41 -24.12
CA SER A 182 8.39 -15.73 -25.41
C SER A 182 7.66 -14.38 -25.32
N TYR A 183 6.77 -14.21 -24.32
CA TYR A 183 6.13 -12.92 -24.06
C TYR A 183 7.16 -11.85 -23.68
N SER A 184 8.13 -12.18 -22.83
CA SER A 184 9.21 -11.26 -22.45
C SER A 184 10.10 -10.85 -23.64
N SER A 185 10.10 -11.62 -24.72
CA SER A 185 10.80 -11.31 -25.96
C SER A 185 9.93 -10.63 -27.04
N GLY A 186 8.75 -10.15 -26.68
CA GLY A 186 7.87 -9.37 -27.54
C GLY A 186 6.85 -10.17 -28.36
N GLN A 187 6.65 -11.47 -28.07
CA GLN A 187 5.58 -12.25 -28.70
C GLN A 187 4.32 -12.19 -27.86
N ASN A 188 3.17 -12.14 -28.54
CA ASN A 188 1.87 -12.22 -27.85
C ASN A 188 1.78 -13.50 -27.03
N SER A 189 1.31 -13.39 -25.79
CA SER A 189 1.23 -14.54 -24.88
C SER A 189 0.08 -15.49 -25.24
N ASN A 190 -0.97 -15.01 -25.91
CA ASN A 190 -2.27 -15.66 -26.07
C ASN A 190 -2.93 -16.08 -24.75
N LEU A 191 -2.44 -15.57 -23.63
CA LEU A 191 -2.97 -15.77 -22.29
C LEU A 191 -3.38 -14.42 -21.72
N SER A 192 -4.69 -14.22 -21.62
CA SER A 192 -5.25 -13.05 -20.96
C SER A 192 -5.34 -13.29 -19.46
N ASP A 193 -5.30 -12.21 -18.71
CA ASP A 193 -5.63 -12.20 -17.29
C ASP A 193 -7.10 -12.54 -17.10
N ALA A 194 -7.45 -13.14 -15.98
CA ALA A 194 -8.84 -13.39 -15.61
C ALA A 194 -9.32 -12.32 -14.62
N ILE A 195 -10.54 -11.82 -14.84
CA ILE A 195 -11.20 -10.95 -13.87
C ILE A 195 -12.16 -11.82 -13.04
N VAL A 196 -11.96 -11.86 -11.72
CA VAL A 196 -12.73 -12.71 -10.81
C VAL A 196 -13.55 -11.84 -9.87
N ILE A 197 -14.85 -12.11 -9.83
CA ILE A 197 -15.79 -11.47 -8.91
C ILE A 197 -16.31 -12.52 -7.95
N ASP A 198 -16.08 -12.27 -6.65
CA ASP A 198 -16.66 -13.05 -5.55
C ASP A 198 -17.73 -12.19 -4.85
N GLU A 199 -18.99 -12.63 -4.87
CA GLU A 199 -20.10 -11.87 -4.29
C GLU A 199 -21.13 -12.78 -3.62
N PRO A 200 -21.97 -12.24 -2.69
CA PRO A 200 -23.07 -12.98 -2.11
C PRO A 200 -24.03 -13.50 -3.17
N ASP A 201 -24.46 -14.75 -3.03
CA ASP A 201 -25.45 -15.34 -3.95
C ASP A 201 -26.81 -14.63 -3.80
N PRO A 202 -27.27 -13.89 -4.81
CA PRO A 202 -28.52 -13.14 -4.73
C PRO A 202 -29.76 -14.06 -4.70
N ALA A 203 -29.60 -15.33 -5.13
CA ALA A 203 -30.70 -16.32 -5.09
C ALA A 203 -30.80 -17.03 -3.75
N SER A 204 -29.78 -16.97 -2.91
CA SER A 204 -29.73 -17.63 -1.62
C SER A 204 -30.17 -16.69 -0.49
N LYS A 205 -30.93 -17.25 0.46
CA LYS A 205 -31.22 -16.56 1.74
C LYS A 205 -30.11 -16.81 2.78
N ASP A 206 -29.23 -17.76 2.51
CA ASP A 206 -28.08 -18.06 3.35
C ASP A 206 -26.99 -17.04 3.10
N PRO A 207 -26.61 -16.24 4.12
CA PRO A 207 -25.59 -15.21 3.97
C PRO A 207 -24.18 -15.75 3.73
N SER A 208 -23.97 -17.06 3.95
CA SER A 208 -22.69 -17.73 3.68
C SER A 208 -22.58 -18.19 2.23
N SER A 209 -23.68 -18.23 1.49
CA SER A 209 -23.70 -18.63 0.08
C SER A 209 -23.07 -17.55 -0.79
N MET A 210 -22.07 -17.92 -1.54
CA MET A 210 -21.29 -17.05 -2.41
C MET A 210 -21.30 -17.55 -3.85
N ILE A 211 -21.18 -16.62 -4.77
CA ILE A 211 -20.95 -16.88 -6.20
C ILE A 211 -19.58 -16.32 -6.57
N ARG A 212 -18.76 -17.15 -7.20
CA ARG A 212 -17.54 -16.73 -7.89
C ARG A 212 -17.81 -16.75 -9.39
N THR A 213 -17.68 -15.60 -10.03
CA THR A 213 -17.74 -15.49 -11.49
C THR A 213 -16.36 -15.14 -12.01
N THR A 214 -15.81 -16.00 -12.86
CA THR A 214 -14.54 -15.74 -13.53
C THR A 214 -14.85 -15.25 -14.95
N TYR A 215 -14.36 -14.09 -15.31
CA TYR A 215 -14.45 -13.52 -16.65
C TYR A 215 -13.14 -13.74 -17.38
N SER A 216 -13.25 -14.18 -18.65
CA SER A 216 -12.10 -14.37 -19.54
C SER A 216 -12.29 -13.55 -20.81
N TRP A 217 -11.18 -13.14 -21.41
CA TRP A 217 -11.19 -12.44 -22.67
C TRP A 217 -11.69 -13.32 -23.81
N LEU A 218 -12.68 -12.86 -24.55
CA LEU A 218 -13.20 -13.55 -25.73
C LEU A 218 -12.85 -12.78 -27.00
N PHE A 219 -11.82 -13.23 -27.71
CA PHE A 219 -11.28 -12.56 -28.90
C PHE A 219 -12.34 -12.24 -29.97
N GLN A 220 -13.29 -13.16 -30.21
CA GLN A 220 -14.33 -12.98 -31.23
C GLN A 220 -15.27 -11.81 -30.89
N LYS A 221 -15.50 -11.52 -29.63
CA LYS A 221 -16.34 -10.41 -29.18
C LYS A 221 -15.52 -9.17 -28.83
N GLY A 222 -14.24 -9.35 -28.52
CA GLY A 222 -13.37 -8.29 -28.06
C GLY A 222 -13.80 -7.72 -26.70
N GLU A 223 -14.28 -8.58 -25.79
CA GLU A 223 -14.73 -8.21 -24.45
C GLU A 223 -14.49 -9.35 -23.45
N TYR A 224 -14.47 -9.03 -22.17
CA TYR A 224 -14.48 -10.02 -21.10
C TYR A 224 -15.89 -10.56 -20.91
N VAL A 225 -16.03 -11.88 -20.94
CA VAL A 225 -17.32 -12.58 -20.75
C VAL A 225 -17.21 -13.57 -19.58
N PRO A 226 -18.33 -13.89 -18.91
CA PRO A 226 -18.35 -14.94 -17.90
C PRO A 226 -17.90 -16.27 -18.52
N ALA A 227 -16.84 -16.85 -18.00
CA ALA A 227 -16.30 -18.15 -18.41
C ALA A 227 -16.74 -19.25 -17.45
N THR A 228 -16.69 -19.00 -16.14
CA THR A 228 -17.17 -19.94 -15.12
C THR A 228 -17.99 -19.21 -14.07
N VAL A 229 -18.98 -19.93 -13.52
CA VAL A 229 -19.76 -19.51 -12.37
C VAL A 229 -19.77 -20.65 -11.36
N GLU A 230 -19.23 -20.38 -10.18
CA GLU A 230 -19.09 -21.36 -9.11
C GLU A 230 -19.87 -20.89 -7.89
N HIS A 231 -20.74 -21.76 -7.39
CA HIS A 231 -21.40 -21.55 -6.11
C HIS A 231 -20.62 -22.24 -5.00
N TYR A 232 -20.32 -21.53 -3.94
CA TYR A 232 -19.62 -22.09 -2.80
C TYR A 232 -20.16 -21.52 -1.49
N GLN A 233 -19.95 -22.27 -0.42
CA GLN A 233 -20.27 -21.82 0.92
C GLN A 233 -19.04 -21.20 1.55
N ARG A 234 -19.15 -19.95 2.02
CA ARG A 234 -18.15 -19.39 2.92
C ARG A 234 -18.32 -20.09 4.27
N GLU A 235 -17.26 -20.69 4.77
CA GLU A 235 -17.28 -21.32 6.08
C GLU A 235 -17.55 -20.25 7.16
N VAL A 236 -18.75 -20.26 7.72
CA VAL A 236 -19.17 -19.36 8.79
C VAL A 236 -19.09 -20.14 10.08
N ILE A 237 -18.08 -19.91 10.87
CA ILE A 237 -18.01 -20.42 12.24
C ILE A 237 -18.92 -19.52 13.09
N GLY A 238 -19.96 -20.10 13.69
CA GLY A 238 -20.90 -19.40 14.56
C GLY A 238 -20.18 -18.81 15.78
N ASP A 239 -19.87 -17.54 15.71
CA ASP A 239 -19.18 -16.77 16.74
C ASP A 239 -19.85 -15.41 16.86
N ALA A 240 -20.26 -15.06 18.08
CA ALA A 240 -20.92 -13.78 18.36
C ALA A 240 -20.09 -12.55 17.88
N THR A 241 -18.77 -12.69 17.80
CA THR A 241 -17.88 -11.67 17.26
C THR A 241 -18.08 -11.49 15.77
N LEU A 242 -18.22 -12.58 15.01
CA LEU A 242 -18.49 -12.53 13.58
C LEU A 242 -19.90 -12.03 13.27
N ASP A 243 -20.89 -12.39 14.08
CA ASP A 243 -22.25 -11.88 13.92
C ASP A 243 -22.26 -10.35 14.03
N LYS A 244 -21.49 -9.79 14.97
CA LYS A 244 -21.30 -8.34 15.11
C LYS A 244 -20.61 -7.72 13.89
N VAL A 245 -19.62 -8.40 13.32
CA VAL A 245 -18.93 -7.97 12.10
C VAL A 245 -19.85 -8.06 10.89
N TYR A 246 -20.64 -9.13 10.78
CA TYR A 246 -21.52 -9.35 9.62
C TYR A 246 -22.76 -8.46 9.63
N SER A 247 -23.29 -8.09 10.79
CA SER A 247 -24.46 -7.22 10.94
C SER A 247 -24.09 -5.76 11.15
N GLY A 248 -22.85 -5.46 11.56
CA GLY A 248 -22.38 -4.13 11.89
C GLY A 248 -22.10 -3.25 10.66
N ASP A 249 -21.67 -2.05 10.90
CA ASP A 249 -21.25 -1.04 9.92
C ASP A 249 -19.74 -1.13 9.61
N THR A 250 -19.23 -0.18 8.80
CA THR A 250 -17.80 -0.07 8.49
C THR A 250 -16.92 0.07 9.74
N PRO A 251 -17.25 0.94 10.73
CA PRO A 251 -16.51 1.04 11.99
C PRO A 251 -16.41 -0.27 12.77
N ALA A 252 -17.47 -1.08 12.81
CA ALA A 252 -17.46 -2.38 13.48
C ALA A 252 -16.46 -3.36 12.81
N PHE A 253 -16.35 -3.30 11.49
CA PHE A 253 -15.35 -4.10 10.78
C PHE A 253 -13.93 -3.54 10.98
N GLU A 254 -13.76 -2.23 10.98
CA GLU A 254 -12.48 -1.58 11.26
C GLU A 254 -11.97 -1.96 12.67
N GLU A 255 -12.86 -1.97 13.66
CA GLU A 255 -12.54 -2.45 15.01
C GLU A 255 -12.14 -3.93 15.00
N PHE A 256 -12.87 -4.76 14.25
CA PHE A 256 -12.56 -6.19 14.12
C PHE A 256 -11.17 -6.41 13.54
N ILE A 257 -10.77 -5.72 12.49
CA ILE A 257 -9.44 -5.92 11.90
C ILE A 257 -8.31 -5.26 12.70
N SER A 258 -8.61 -4.44 13.69
CA SER A 258 -7.61 -3.74 14.50
C SER A 258 -6.60 -4.69 15.12
N GLY A 259 -5.31 -4.32 15.05
CA GLY A 259 -4.20 -5.07 15.60
C GLY A 259 -3.46 -5.93 14.58
N PRO A 260 -2.58 -6.83 15.05
CA PRO A 260 -1.69 -7.61 14.20
C PRO A 260 -2.33 -8.90 13.69
N TRP A 261 -2.08 -9.17 12.41
CA TRP A 261 -2.47 -10.37 11.69
C TRP A 261 -1.24 -11.01 11.04
N VAL A 262 -1.16 -12.33 11.07
CA VAL A 262 0.03 -13.07 10.62
C VAL A 262 -0.33 -14.07 9.56
N LYS A 263 0.39 -14.03 8.44
CA LYS A 263 0.37 -15.06 7.41
C LYS A 263 1.55 -16.00 7.61
N VAL A 264 1.25 -17.29 7.74
CA VAL A 264 2.28 -18.33 7.78
C VAL A 264 2.54 -18.79 6.35
N ILE A 265 3.79 -18.66 5.89
CA ILE A 265 4.22 -19.12 4.57
C ILE A 265 4.87 -20.49 4.76
N PRO A 266 4.31 -21.60 4.22
CA PRO A 266 4.78 -22.96 4.51
C PRO A 266 6.26 -23.22 4.14
N ASP A 267 6.76 -22.62 3.05
CA ASP A 267 8.07 -22.95 2.47
C ASP A 267 9.08 -21.81 2.51
N LYS A 268 8.78 -20.72 3.19
CA LYS A 268 9.69 -19.58 3.31
C LYS A 268 9.92 -19.24 4.77
N THR A 269 11.18 -19.08 5.14
CA THR A 269 11.61 -18.59 6.47
C THR A 269 11.22 -17.12 6.65
N GLY A 270 9.92 -16.81 6.61
CA GLY A 270 9.44 -15.44 6.73
C GLY A 270 8.03 -15.38 7.28
N LEU A 271 7.86 -14.50 8.26
CA LEU A 271 6.56 -14.14 8.81
C LEU A 271 6.13 -12.84 8.13
N LEU A 272 4.95 -12.83 7.52
CA LEU A 272 4.33 -11.61 7.03
C LEU A 272 3.32 -11.14 8.08
N VAL A 273 3.49 -9.92 8.55
CA VAL A 273 2.62 -9.30 9.55
C VAL A 273 1.92 -8.12 8.93
N LEU A 274 0.58 -8.12 8.96
CA LEU A 274 -0.26 -6.96 8.70
C LEU A 274 -0.71 -6.39 10.04
N TYR A 275 -0.53 -5.09 10.22
CA TYR A 275 -1.03 -4.39 11.39
C TYR A 275 -1.96 -3.27 10.95
N PHE A 276 -3.20 -3.31 11.44
CA PHE A 276 -4.21 -2.28 11.17
C PHE A 276 -4.42 -1.43 12.41
N ASN A 277 -4.28 -0.13 12.26
CA ASN A 277 -4.56 0.84 13.32
C ASN A 277 -5.65 1.82 12.88
N PRO A 278 -6.92 1.55 13.22
CA PRO A 278 -8.04 2.43 12.84
C PRO A 278 -8.00 3.79 13.54
N VAL A 279 -7.31 3.92 14.68
CA VAL A 279 -7.19 5.18 15.43
C VAL A 279 -6.24 6.15 14.73
N THR A 280 -5.06 5.70 14.35
CA THR A 280 -4.07 6.52 13.62
C THR A 280 -4.32 6.52 12.12
N ARG A 281 -5.25 5.71 11.64
CA ARG A 281 -5.52 5.49 10.20
C ARG A 281 -4.25 5.04 9.48
N GLU A 282 -3.62 3.99 9.99
CA GLU A 282 -2.39 3.43 9.43
C GLU A 282 -2.49 1.92 9.23
N ILE A 283 -1.84 1.45 8.16
CA ILE A 283 -1.69 0.04 7.83
C ILE A 283 -0.19 -0.23 7.71
N THR A 284 0.30 -1.20 8.45
CA THR A 284 1.70 -1.58 8.40
C THR A 284 1.86 -2.97 7.81
N PHE A 285 2.67 -3.08 6.80
CA PHE A 285 3.15 -4.33 6.21
C PHE A 285 4.55 -4.60 6.74
N ALA A 286 4.73 -5.65 7.52
CA ALA A 286 6.03 -5.96 8.12
C ALA A 286 6.50 -7.36 7.75
N THR A 287 7.75 -7.44 7.33
CA THR A 287 8.54 -8.65 7.20
C THR A 287 9.68 -8.61 8.22
N PRO A 288 10.46 -9.69 8.41
CA PRO A 288 11.64 -9.63 9.26
C PRO A 288 12.71 -8.61 8.82
N ARG A 289 12.64 -8.12 7.58
CA ARG A 289 13.66 -7.24 6.99
C ARG A 289 13.15 -5.86 6.59
N THR A 290 11.83 -5.73 6.34
CA THR A 290 11.25 -4.50 5.81
C THR A 290 9.96 -4.17 6.52
N GLN A 291 9.66 -2.89 6.60
CA GLN A 291 8.39 -2.38 7.07
C GLN A 291 7.93 -1.28 6.11
N GLU A 292 6.70 -1.43 5.63
CA GLU A 292 6.02 -0.43 4.82
C GLU A 292 4.80 0.07 5.59
N VAL A 293 4.63 1.39 5.64
CA VAL A 293 3.50 2.02 6.30
C VAL A 293 2.67 2.76 5.27
N TYR A 294 1.39 2.48 5.27
CA TYR A 294 0.39 3.14 4.43
C TYR A 294 -0.55 3.94 5.30
N ARG A 295 -0.88 5.15 4.87
CA ARG A 295 -1.99 5.91 5.41
C ARG A 295 -3.27 5.24 4.94
N TRP A 296 -4.18 5.01 5.85
CA TRP A 296 -5.50 4.44 5.57
C TRP A 296 -6.45 5.56 5.12
N ASP A 297 -6.62 5.71 3.82
CA ASP A 297 -7.35 6.84 3.25
C ASP A 297 -8.87 6.63 3.31
N ALA A 298 -9.34 5.44 2.97
CA ALA A 298 -10.76 5.10 2.99
C ALA A 298 -11.00 3.60 3.21
N SER A 299 -12.21 3.29 3.67
CA SER A 299 -12.73 1.93 3.74
C SER A 299 -14.22 1.93 3.44
N SER A 300 -14.69 0.87 2.83
CA SER A 300 -16.10 0.65 2.52
C SER A 300 -16.47 -0.81 2.67
N ARG A 301 -17.62 -1.09 3.28
CA ARG A 301 -18.16 -2.45 3.32
C ARG A 301 -18.65 -2.85 1.94
N THR A 302 -18.23 -4.01 1.50
CA THR A 302 -18.61 -4.54 0.19
C THR A 302 -19.64 -5.64 0.29
N SER A 303 -19.62 -6.39 1.38
CA SER A 303 -20.61 -7.44 1.67
C SER A 303 -20.61 -7.78 3.15
N ARG A 304 -21.47 -8.71 3.57
CA ARG A 304 -21.42 -9.28 4.92
C ARG A 304 -20.03 -9.90 5.15
N GLY A 305 -19.29 -9.35 6.12
CA GLY A 305 -17.97 -9.86 6.49
C GLY A 305 -16.84 -9.49 5.54
N SER A 306 -17.02 -8.51 4.65
CA SER A 306 -15.97 -8.00 3.77
C SER A 306 -15.86 -6.48 3.80
N LEU A 307 -14.60 -5.99 3.77
CA LEU A 307 -14.23 -4.59 3.76
C LEU A 307 -13.28 -4.34 2.59
N TYR A 308 -13.56 -3.35 1.79
CA TYR A 308 -12.60 -2.80 0.83
C TYR A 308 -11.86 -1.63 1.47
N LEU A 309 -10.55 -1.60 1.32
CA LEU A 309 -9.69 -0.64 1.97
C LEU A 309 -8.75 -0.02 0.94
N MET A 310 -8.59 1.29 1.01
CA MET A 310 -7.67 2.06 0.19
C MET A 310 -6.71 2.86 1.05
N GLY A 311 -5.48 2.96 0.58
CA GLY A 311 -4.43 3.69 1.27
C GLY A 311 -3.38 4.26 0.33
N SER A 312 -2.53 5.09 0.89
CA SER A 312 -1.38 5.68 0.20
C SER A 312 -0.13 5.42 1.03
N ASN A 313 0.97 5.06 0.38
CA ASN A 313 2.23 4.86 1.09
C ASN A 313 2.63 6.15 1.83
N SER A 314 3.03 6.00 3.09
CA SER A 314 3.33 7.15 3.94
C SER A 314 4.57 7.93 3.52
N LEU A 315 5.45 7.32 2.73
CA LEU A 315 6.69 7.94 2.25
C LEU A 315 6.55 8.41 0.80
N ILE A 316 5.84 7.62 -0.03
CA ILE A 316 5.68 7.87 -1.46
C ILE A 316 4.19 7.88 -1.76
N ASP A 317 3.59 9.05 -1.81
CA ASP A 317 2.13 9.23 -1.94
C ASP A 317 1.57 8.66 -3.25
N LEU A 318 2.41 8.50 -4.27
CA LEU A 318 2.07 7.90 -5.55
C LEU A 318 1.83 6.39 -5.46
N ILE A 319 2.44 5.71 -4.49
CA ILE A 319 2.20 4.28 -4.26
C ILE A 319 0.88 4.14 -3.52
N LYS A 320 -0.12 3.64 -4.23
CA LYS A 320 -1.45 3.38 -3.70
C LYS A 320 -1.57 1.93 -3.25
N LEU A 321 -2.42 1.71 -2.28
CA LEU A 321 -2.79 0.40 -1.77
C LEU A 321 -4.27 0.20 -1.96
N GLN A 322 -4.62 -0.93 -2.53
CA GLN A 322 -5.99 -1.43 -2.57
C GLN A 322 -6.02 -2.85 -2.07
N MET A 323 -6.89 -3.12 -1.12
CA MET A 323 -7.07 -4.46 -0.62
C MET A 323 -8.52 -4.75 -0.24
N SER A 324 -8.90 -5.99 -0.44
CA SER A 324 -10.15 -6.55 0.06
C SER A 324 -9.84 -7.46 1.24
N LEU A 325 -10.57 -7.26 2.32
CA LEU A 325 -10.45 -8.01 3.56
C LEU A 325 -11.76 -8.77 3.79
N SER A 326 -11.68 -10.05 4.09
CA SER A 326 -12.85 -10.86 4.41
C SER A 326 -12.66 -11.58 5.73
N ALA A 327 -13.54 -11.34 6.69
CA ALA A 327 -13.55 -12.08 7.95
C ALA A 327 -14.05 -13.51 7.69
N THR A 328 -13.21 -14.50 7.94
CA THR A 328 -13.53 -15.92 7.74
C THR A 328 -13.76 -16.65 9.06
N ALA A 329 -13.20 -16.14 10.17
CA ALA A 329 -13.47 -16.57 11.55
C ALA A 329 -13.15 -15.41 12.49
N SER A 330 -13.48 -15.50 13.77
CA SER A 330 -13.17 -14.45 14.76
C SER A 330 -11.68 -14.16 14.90
N ASP A 331 -10.84 -15.10 14.51
CA ASP A 331 -9.38 -15.00 14.50
C ASP A 331 -8.76 -15.12 13.11
N SER A 332 -9.56 -15.10 12.04
CA SER A 332 -9.12 -15.37 10.67
C SER A 332 -9.60 -14.32 9.70
N LEU A 333 -8.68 -13.89 8.85
CA LEU A 333 -8.90 -12.87 7.84
C LEU A 333 -8.33 -13.33 6.51
N GLU A 334 -9.12 -13.29 5.44
CA GLU A 334 -8.62 -13.45 4.08
C GLU A 334 -8.28 -12.07 3.52
N VAL A 335 -7.08 -11.95 2.99
CA VAL A 335 -6.54 -10.69 2.44
C VAL A 335 -6.30 -10.86 0.95
N ASN A 336 -6.77 -9.91 0.17
CA ASN A 336 -6.48 -9.81 -1.26
C ASN A 336 -6.04 -8.38 -1.59
N SER A 337 -4.76 -8.20 -1.87
CA SER A 337 -4.16 -6.95 -2.32
C SER A 337 -3.81 -7.08 -3.79
N GLN A 338 -4.30 -6.17 -4.61
CA GLN A 338 -3.99 -6.14 -6.04
C GLN A 338 -2.57 -5.63 -6.28
N ASP A 339 -2.11 -4.70 -5.46
CA ASP A 339 -0.81 -4.05 -5.60
C ASP A 339 0.36 -4.93 -5.17
N ASN A 340 0.09 -5.90 -4.30
CA ASN A 340 1.13 -6.75 -3.75
C ASN A 340 0.63 -8.19 -3.51
N PRO A 341 0.61 -9.04 -4.54
CA PRO A 341 0.10 -10.40 -4.46
C PRO A 341 0.80 -11.28 -3.41
N THR A 342 2.02 -10.94 -3.01
CA THR A 342 2.74 -11.66 -1.94
C THR A 342 1.96 -11.66 -0.62
N TRP A 343 1.16 -10.64 -0.38
CA TRP A 343 0.37 -10.47 0.82
C TRP A 343 -1.02 -11.14 0.75
N ASN A 344 -1.39 -11.71 -0.39
CA ASN A 344 -2.69 -12.39 -0.55
C ASN A 344 -2.74 -13.70 0.20
N GLY A 345 -3.90 -14.02 0.77
CA GLY A 345 -4.22 -15.30 1.43
C GLY A 345 -4.71 -15.16 2.87
N ALA A 346 -4.74 -16.29 3.56
CA ALA A 346 -5.30 -16.40 4.90
C ALA A 346 -4.32 -15.91 5.97
N TYR A 347 -4.84 -15.09 6.86
CA TYR A 347 -4.15 -14.57 8.04
C TYR A 347 -4.83 -15.01 9.31
N LYS A 348 -4.06 -15.20 10.35
CA LYS A 348 -4.55 -15.44 11.71
C LYS A 348 -4.25 -14.24 12.60
N ARG A 349 -5.21 -13.89 13.44
CA ARG A 349 -5.02 -12.87 14.45
C ARG A 349 -3.93 -13.31 15.44
N LEU A 350 -3.00 -12.44 15.72
CA LEU A 350 -2.06 -12.65 16.79
C LEU A 350 -2.78 -12.44 18.13
N GLY A 351 -2.99 -13.54 18.84
CA GLY A 351 -3.47 -13.50 20.22
C GLY A 351 -2.46 -12.80 21.15
N PRO A 352 -2.90 -12.23 22.29
CA PRO A 352 -2.01 -11.47 23.20
C PRO A 352 -0.74 -12.24 23.62
N SER A 353 -0.82 -13.53 23.82
CA SER A 353 0.34 -14.39 24.14
C SER A 353 1.29 -14.59 22.96
N ALA A 354 0.78 -14.69 21.73
CA ALA A 354 1.59 -14.80 20.53
C ALA A 354 2.13 -13.43 20.08
N ALA A 355 1.38 -12.34 20.30
CA ALA A 355 1.89 -10.98 20.13
C ALA A 355 3.01 -10.67 21.10
N LEU A 356 2.90 -11.10 22.37
CA LEU A 356 3.96 -11.03 23.36
C LEU A 356 5.16 -11.93 23.01
N ALA A 357 4.93 -13.11 22.44
CA ALA A 357 6.00 -14.00 22.01
C ALA A 357 6.74 -13.44 20.79
N LEU A 358 6.03 -12.91 19.78
CA LEU A 358 6.62 -12.18 18.65
C LEU A 358 7.31 -10.89 19.10
N ALA A 359 6.68 -10.13 19.98
CA ALA A 359 7.31 -9.03 20.65
C ALA A 359 8.60 -9.48 21.38
N ARG A 360 8.62 -10.60 22.05
CA ARG A 360 9.83 -11.14 22.73
C ARG A 360 10.87 -11.69 21.74
N HIS A 361 10.51 -12.28 20.63
CA HIS A 361 11.43 -12.82 19.62
C HIS A 361 11.94 -11.76 18.64
N GLY A 362 11.08 -10.84 18.22
CA GLY A 362 11.49 -9.63 17.49
C GLY A 362 12.27 -8.65 18.37
N THR A 363 11.94 -8.60 19.64
CA THR A 363 12.48 -7.67 20.65
C THR A 363 13.78 -8.11 21.28
N ARG A 364 14.39 -9.24 20.99
CA ARG A 364 15.79 -9.41 21.46
C ARG A 364 16.76 -8.47 20.75
N ALA A 365 16.41 -8.00 19.55
CA ALA A 365 17.07 -6.86 18.90
C ALA A 365 16.37 -5.51 19.18
N LEU A 366 15.06 -5.51 19.46
CA LEU A 366 14.23 -4.33 19.70
C LEU A 366 14.17 -3.88 21.17
N VAL A 367 14.35 -4.78 22.13
CA VAL A 367 14.29 -4.45 23.58
C VAL A 367 15.45 -3.58 24.03
N GLN A 368 16.51 -3.43 23.25
CA GLN A 368 17.61 -2.55 23.64
C GLN A 368 17.40 -1.06 23.32
N GLN A 369 16.37 -0.71 22.56
CA GLN A 369 16.17 0.71 22.26
C GLN A 369 14.70 1.10 22.38
N LYS A 370 14.27 1.35 23.62
CA LYS A 370 13.05 2.13 23.85
C LYS A 370 13.15 3.45 23.09
N PRO A 371 12.05 3.93 22.48
CA PRO A 371 12.03 5.29 21.94
C PRO A 371 12.64 6.24 22.98
N PRO A 372 13.45 7.20 22.58
CA PRO A 372 13.92 8.20 23.53
C PRO A 372 12.70 8.87 24.17
N VAL A 373 12.77 9.12 25.47
CA VAL A 373 11.70 9.78 26.23
C VAL A 373 12.30 10.96 26.99
N GLY A 374 11.58 12.08 26.94
CA GLY A 374 11.94 13.31 27.65
C GLY A 374 12.61 14.35 26.75
N LEU A 375 13.03 15.43 27.38
CA LEU A 375 13.63 16.58 26.72
C LEU A 375 15.13 16.39 26.52
N TYR A 376 15.57 16.57 25.28
CA TYR A 376 16.98 16.57 24.88
C TYR A 376 17.34 17.90 24.22
N LYS A 377 18.61 18.30 24.34
CA LYS A 377 19.15 19.51 23.69
C LYS A 377 20.42 19.19 22.93
N ASN A 378 20.65 19.89 21.83
CA ASN A 378 21.94 19.89 21.13
C ASN A 378 22.83 21.07 21.60
N ASP A 379 24.06 21.08 21.12
CA ASP A 379 25.03 22.14 21.43
C ASP A 379 24.63 23.54 20.96
N LYS A 380 23.65 23.60 20.02
CA LYS A 380 23.09 24.87 19.48
C LYS A 380 21.88 25.37 20.26
N GLY A 381 21.45 24.61 21.29
CA GLY A 381 20.29 24.94 22.09
C GLY A 381 18.96 24.55 21.47
N ASP A 382 18.94 23.81 20.35
CA ASP A 382 17.69 23.24 19.83
C ASP A 382 17.17 22.17 20.79
N GLU A 383 15.85 22.12 20.96
CA GLU A 383 15.16 21.24 21.90
C GLU A 383 14.36 20.15 21.17
N PHE A 384 14.44 18.92 21.68
CA PHE A 384 13.78 17.72 21.18
C PHE A 384 13.08 17.03 22.35
N ASP A 385 11.79 17.25 22.51
CA ASP A 385 10.99 16.60 23.56
C ASP A 385 10.26 15.39 22.99
N PHE A 386 10.78 14.21 23.31
CA PHE A 386 10.26 12.93 22.86
C PHE A 386 9.18 12.42 23.81
N GLN A 387 7.95 12.37 23.32
CA GLN A 387 6.75 11.87 24.01
C GLN A 387 6.05 10.81 23.16
N ALA A 388 6.81 9.87 22.60
CA ALA A 388 6.35 8.94 21.56
C ALA A 388 4.87 8.49 21.73
N PRO A 389 4.04 8.59 20.67
CA PRO A 389 4.45 8.83 19.27
C PRO A 389 4.63 10.30 18.86
N GLU A 390 4.40 11.26 19.76
CA GLU A 390 4.58 12.69 19.53
C GLU A 390 6.04 13.14 19.80
N ILE A 391 6.48 14.13 19.04
CA ILE A 391 7.71 14.88 19.31
C ILE A 391 7.42 16.39 19.24
N ARG A 392 7.93 17.13 20.22
CA ARG A 392 7.92 18.59 20.18
C ARG A 392 9.33 19.09 19.94
N LEU A 393 9.49 19.90 18.92
CA LEU A 393 10.77 20.42 18.47
C LEU A 393 10.80 21.93 18.63
N LYS A 394 11.93 22.43 19.09
CA LYS A 394 12.28 23.84 18.96
C LYS A 394 13.60 23.91 18.19
N TRP A 395 13.49 24.09 16.89
CA TRP A 395 14.62 24.05 15.97
C TRP A 395 14.83 25.39 15.28
N GLY A 396 16.06 25.96 15.42
CA GLY A 396 16.34 27.28 14.88
C GLY A 396 15.40 28.39 15.40
N GLY A 397 14.95 28.25 16.65
CA GLY A 397 13.99 29.19 17.28
C GLY A 397 12.53 28.97 16.91
N VAL A 398 12.20 28.02 16.02
CA VAL A 398 10.82 27.71 15.61
C VAL A 398 10.31 26.50 16.39
N SER A 399 9.13 26.66 17.03
CA SER A 399 8.44 25.54 17.72
C SER A 399 7.56 24.79 16.76
N MET A 400 7.67 23.46 16.75
CA MET A 400 6.97 22.54 15.87
C MET A 400 6.52 21.31 16.65
N VAL A 401 5.42 20.70 16.24
CA VAL A 401 4.92 19.43 16.76
C VAL A 401 4.87 18.44 15.63
N GLY A 402 5.34 17.24 15.86
CA GLY A 402 5.39 16.18 14.86
C GLY A 402 5.20 14.80 15.47
N SER A 403 5.42 13.78 14.67
CA SER A 403 5.45 12.39 15.10
C SER A 403 6.86 11.84 15.05
N VAL A 404 7.14 10.88 15.96
CA VAL A 404 8.39 10.14 15.99
C VAL A 404 8.10 8.64 15.97
N ALA A 405 8.85 7.91 15.13
CA ALA A 405 8.86 6.46 15.11
C ALA A 405 10.30 5.95 15.28
N VAL A 406 10.46 4.85 16.00
CA VAL A 406 11.75 4.16 16.16
C VAL A 406 11.55 2.70 15.78
N TYR A 407 12.38 2.21 14.88
CA TYR A 407 12.29 0.83 14.39
C TYR A 407 13.67 0.32 13.95
N PRO A 408 13.90 -1.00 14.01
CA PRO A 408 15.13 -1.59 13.49
C PRO A 408 15.03 -1.81 11.99
N LEU A 409 16.11 -1.58 11.28
CA LEU A 409 16.26 -1.87 9.86
C LEU A 409 17.69 -2.35 9.59
N ASP A 410 17.84 -3.58 9.11
CA ASP A 410 19.16 -4.17 8.74
C ASP A 410 20.27 -3.98 9.80
N GLY A 411 19.92 -4.20 11.07
CA GLY A 411 20.86 -4.07 12.19
C GLY A 411 21.11 -2.62 12.65
N VAL A 412 20.46 -1.65 12.02
CA VAL A 412 20.51 -0.24 12.41
C VAL A 412 19.18 0.13 13.07
N THR A 413 19.23 0.86 14.16
CA THR A 413 18.02 1.48 14.72
C THR A 413 17.77 2.79 14.03
N VAL A 414 16.62 2.90 13.36
CA VAL A 414 16.19 4.10 12.66
C VAL A 414 15.20 4.87 13.52
N LEU A 415 15.44 6.16 13.67
CA LEU A 415 14.52 7.13 14.24
C LEU A 415 14.03 8.04 13.14
N GLN A 416 12.73 8.05 12.91
CA GLN A 416 12.10 8.92 11.91
C GLN A 416 11.30 10.01 12.58
N ILE A 417 11.52 11.25 12.17
CA ILE A 417 10.78 12.43 12.63
C ILE A 417 10.00 13.00 11.45
N LYS A 418 8.69 13.18 11.64
CA LYS A 418 7.82 13.85 10.68
C LYS A 418 7.13 15.04 11.34
N VAL A 419 7.25 16.20 10.73
CA VAL A 419 6.53 17.42 11.12
C VAL A 419 5.62 17.82 9.97
N PRO A 420 4.29 17.88 10.15
CA PRO A 420 3.39 18.30 9.10
C PRO A 420 3.69 19.74 8.65
N GLY A 421 3.63 19.99 7.34
CA GLY A 421 3.76 21.33 6.77
C GLY A 421 2.56 22.20 7.16
N ARG A 422 2.77 23.51 7.27
CA ARG A 422 1.68 24.47 7.33
C ARG A 422 1.05 24.63 5.94
N PRO A 423 -0.19 25.10 5.81
CA PRO A 423 -0.77 25.42 4.51
C PRO A 423 0.19 26.30 3.68
N GLY A 424 0.63 25.77 2.52
CA GLY A 424 1.59 26.45 1.64
C GLY A 424 3.08 26.16 1.91
N SER A 425 3.42 25.28 2.85
CA SER A 425 4.80 24.83 3.08
C SER A 425 4.91 23.31 3.10
N THR A 426 6.02 22.77 2.60
CA THR A 426 6.34 21.34 2.71
C THR A 426 6.66 20.99 4.15
N GLY A 427 6.13 19.85 4.65
CA GLY A 427 6.48 19.31 5.95
C GLY A 427 7.93 18.83 6.01
N ILE A 428 8.43 18.57 7.20
CA ILE A 428 9.76 18.02 7.43
C ILE A 428 9.63 16.51 7.64
N SER A 429 10.34 15.71 6.85
CA SER A 429 10.52 14.27 7.10
C SER A 429 12.02 13.99 7.13
N ARG A 430 12.50 13.48 8.25
CA ARG A 430 13.92 13.14 8.42
C ARG A 430 14.09 11.78 9.09
N SER A 431 15.03 11.02 8.59
CA SER A 431 15.40 9.72 9.13
C SER A 431 16.83 9.77 9.65
N TYR A 432 17.05 9.15 10.79
CA TYR A 432 18.36 9.07 11.44
C TYR A 432 18.65 7.65 11.87
N SER A 433 19.88 7.18 11.78
CA SER A 433 20.29 6.08 12.64
C SER A 433 20.55 6.63 14.04
N VAL A 434 20.12 5.90 15.07
CA VAL A 434 20.25 6.34 16.46
C VAL A 434 21.12 5.38 17.25
N VAL A 435 22.06 5.97 17.99
CA VAL A 435 22.86 5.28 19.02
C VAL A 435 22.62 6.01 20.33
N ALA A 436 22.02 5.31 21.28
CA ALA A 436 21.83 5.82 22.64
C ALA A 436 23.01 5.37 23.51
N LYS A 437 23.55 6.27 24.30
CA LYS A 437 24.53 5.99 25.34
C LYS A 437 24.03 6.50 26.69
N GLU A 438 24.24 5.70 27.70
CA GLU A 438 23.98 6.08 29.10
C GLU A 438 25.28 5.99 29.86
N GLU A 439 25.75 7.12 30.38
CA GLU A 439 26.96 7.21 31.21
C GLU A 439 26.51 7.49 32.64
N SER A 440 26.74 6.52 33.52
CA SER A 440 26.45 6.62 34.97
C SER A 440 27.71 6.98 35.72
N SER A 441 27.69 8.10 36.41
CA SER A 441 28.65 8.43 37.46
C SER A 441 28.00 8.31 38.85
N THR A 442 28.78 8.35 39.90
CA THR A 442 28.29 8.22 41.29
C THR A 442 27.22 9.25 41.69
N SER A 443 27.05 10.31 40.93
CA SER A 443 26.11 11.41 41.22
C SER A 443 25.15 11.76 40.08
N ARG A 444 25.36 11.23 38.86
CA ARG A 444 24.59 11.67 37.69
C ARG A 444 24.51 10.58 36.61
N VAL A 445 23.31 10.40 36.02
CA VAL A 445 23.09 9.60 34.82
C VAL A 445 22.92 10.57 33.66
N VAL A 446 23.85 10.54 32.70
CA VAL A 446 23.76 11.35 31.47
C VAL A 446 23.38 10.43 30.35
N ARG A 447 22.25 10.73 29.71
CA ARG A 447 21.80 10.04 28.51
C ARG A 447 22.09 10.90 27.29
N THR A 448 22.80 10.33 26.34
CA THR A 448 23.09 10.98 25.05
C THR A 448 22.54 10.18 23.88
N LEU A 449 22.02 10.89 22.90
CA LEU A 449 21.63 10.32 21.62
C LEU A 449 22.57 10.86 20.54
N ARG A 450 23.10 9.97 19.73
CA ARG A 450 23.83 10.32 18.51
C ARG A 450 22.96 9.94 17.33
N LEU A 451 22.52 10.94 16.56
CA LEU A 451 21.61 10.82 15.42
C LEU A 451 22.40 11.08 14.14
N GLN A 452 22.62 10.05 13.31
CA GLN A 452 23.26 10.18 12.01
C GLN A 452 22.16 10.31 10.94
N GLY A 453 22.18 11.42 10.20
CA GLY A 453 21.25 11.65 9.11
C GLY A 453 21.39 10.63 7.98
N GLY A 454 20.30 10.35 7.28
CA GLY A 454 20.31 9.43 6.17
C GLY A 454 18.93 9.24 5.55
N MET A 455 18.85 8.33 4.59
CA MET A 455 17.62 8.01 3.88
C MET A 455 17.38 6.50 3.81
N LEU A 456 16.10 6.15 3.73
CA LEU A 456 15.66 4.80 3.47
C LEU A 456 15.70 4.54 1.96
N THR A 457 16.36 3.48 1.56
CA THR A 457 16.44 3.04 0.17
C THR A 457 15.92 1.61 0.06
N SER A 458 15.71 1.14 -1.16
CA SER A 458 15.36 -0.28 -1.43
C SER A 458 16.44 -1.28 -0.98
N LYS A 459 17.65 -0.78 -0.67
CA LYS A 459 18.79 -1.57 -0.16
C LYS A 459 19.01 -1.41 1.34
N GLY A 460 18.07 -0.78 2.06
CA GLY A 460 18.19 -0.47 3.48
C GLY A 460 18.49 1.00 3.77
N TRP A 461 18.93 1.28 4.98
CA TRP A 461 19.26 2.63 5.42
C TRP A 461 20.66 3.06 4.96
N VAL A 462 20.78 4.26 4.37
CA VAL A 462 22.02 4.82 3.86
C VAL A 462 22.28 6.18 4.53
N SER A 463 23.47 6.33 5.14
CA SER A 463 23.89 7.60 5.73
C SER A 463 24.08 8.70 4.67
N ASP A 464 23.67 9.91 4.98
CA ASP A 464 23.90 11.10 4.16
C ASP A 464 25.30 11.72 4.33
N GLN A 465 26.14 11.09 5.18
CA GLN A 465 27.49 11.53 5.54
C GLN A 465 27.55 12.93 6.22
N SER A 466 26.40 13.47 6.64
CA SER A 466 26.39 14.70 7.43
C SER A 466 26.98 14.47 8.84
N ASP A 467 27.39 15.54 9.50
CA ASP A 467 27.82 15.44 10.91
C ASP A 467 26.67 14.95 11.78
N PRO A 468 26.92 13.95 12.65
CA PRO A 468 25.88 13.43 13.52
C PRO A 468 25.40 14.49 14.51
N LEU A 469 24.10 14.58 14.67
CA LEU A 469 23.47 15.40 15.67
C LEU A 469 23.62 14.72 17.05
N ARG A 470 24.26 15.39 17.97
CA ARG A 470 24.40 14.95 19.36
C ARG A 470 23.37 15.65 20.23
N LEU A 471 22.60 14.87 20.97
CA LEU A 471 21.60 15.35 21.90
C LEU A 471 21.88 14.85 23.31
N GLU A 472 21.79 15.72 24.30
CA GLU A 472 21.93 15.37 25.74
C GLU A 472 20.58 15.54 26.43
N GLN A 473 20.22 14.57 27.27
CA GLN A 473 18.98 14.64 28.04
C GLN A 473 19.07 15.72 29.11
N VAL A 474 18.06 16.57 29.20
CA VAL A 474 17.94 17.58 30.25
C VAL A 474 17.45 16.91 31.53
N GLU A 475 18.18 17.14 32.63
CA GLU A 475 17.81 16.56 33.93
C GLU A 475 16.42 17.00 34.39
N GLY A 476 15.66 16.10 34.98
CA GLY A 476 14.36 16.36 35.63
C GLY A 476 13.11 16.01 34.80
N THR A 477 13.25 15.57 33.56
CA THR A 477 12.05 15.32 32.69
C THR A 477 11.59 13.85 32.62
N ALA A 478 12.31 12.91 33.23
CA ALA A 478 12.04 11.47 33.09
C ALA A 478 11.07 10.86 34.12
N ALA A 479 10.55 11.62 35.10
CA ALA A 479 9.91 11.03 36.30
C ALA A 479 8.36 10.90 36.25
N ASN A 480 7.64 11.49 35.27
CA ASN A 480 6.17 11.57 35.35
C ASN A 480 5.38 10.78 34.28
N ALA A 481 5.97 9.82 33.57
CA ALA A 481 5.28 9.09 32.49
C ALA A 481 4.93 7.63 32.82
N LEU A 482 4.95 7.22 34.09
CA LEU A 482 4.50 5.88 34.54
C LEU A 482 3.76 6.00 35.88
N GLN A 483 2.51 6.45 35.84
CA GLN A 483 1.44 6.06 36.73
C GLN A 483 0.20 5.73 35.93
#